data_a7b5330d5aed7dfb7a39246d3d4dcd06
#
_entry.id   a7b5330d5aed7dfb7a39246d3d4dcd06
#
_cell.length_a   1.000
_cell.length_b   1.000
_cell.length_c   1.000
_cell.angle_alpha   90.00
_cell.angle_beta   90.00
_cell.angle_gamma   90.00
#
_symmetry.space_group_name_H-M   'P 1'
#
loop_
_entity.id
_entity.type
_entity.pdbx_description
1 polymer ?
#
loop_
_entity_poly.entity_id
_entity_poly.type
_entity_poly.pdbx_seq_one_letter_code
_entity_poly.pdbx_strand_id
1 'polypeptide(L)'
;GRSMQKMEGEKLTPITYQAEMRMDLAAERDYMFSHVYKQEKMRFYNLNMHGVDWEAMTAAYRKFLPHVNNNFDFQEVLSEYLGELNVSHTGGRYYAPASGDVTANLGLLFDWQYNGKDGLRISEVVEKGPFDHAQSKVRAGHIIEKIDGEAIPSTMDYAALLNKKAKKKTLVSIYDPATNSRWDEVVMPISAGAMNNLLYDRWVKQRAEDVKKWSNGRLGYVHIRSMGDDSFRTVYSDILGKYNNCEGIVIDTRFNGGGRLHEDIEILFIGKKYLTQVIRGRESCDMPSRRWNKASIMLQCEANYSNAHGTPWVY
;
A
#
# COMPACT_ATOMS: atom_id res chain seq x y z
N GLY A 1 7.15 -23.13 10.25
CA GLY A 1 7.41 -22.15 11.29
C GLY A 1 8.68 -21.39 11.03
N ARG A 2 8.69 -20.10 11.35
CA ARG A 2 9.84 -19.22 11.12
C ARG A 2 10.76 -19.09 12.35
N SER A 3 10.37 -19.66 13.48
CA SER A 3 11.18 -19.66 14.73
C SER A 3 10.88 -20.88 15.56
N MET A 4 11.88 -21.37 16.27
CA MET A 4 11.71 -22.38 17.33
C MET A 4 11.49 -21.67 18.66
N GLN A 5 10.57 -22.20 19.47
CA GLN A 5 10.26 -21.68 20.80
C GLN A 5 10.19 -22.83 21.79
N LYS A 6 10.72 -22.62 22.99
CA LYS A 6 10.53 -23.49 24.14
C LYS A 6 9.27 -23.01 24.88
N MET A 7 8.38 -23.93 25.20
CA MET A 7 7.18 -23.66 26.01
C MET A 7 7.36 -24.27 27.38
N GLU A 8 7.23 -23.45 28.39
CA GLU A 8 7.22 -23.87 29.82
C GLU A 8 5.97 -23.28 30.47
N GLY A 9 4.98 -24.13 30.70
CA GLY A 9 3.63 -23.68 31.07
C GLY A 9 3.05 -22.79 29.94
N GLU A 10 2.65 -21.57 30.26
CA GLU A 10 2.15 -20.57 29.29
C GLU A 10 3.25 -19.66 28.70
N LYS A 11 4.49 -19.80 29.18
CA LYS A 11 5.60 -18.95 28.74
C LYS A 11 6.28 -19.52 27.51
N LEU A 12 6.33 -18.72 26.45
CA LEU A 12 7.09 -18.99 25.23
C LEU A 12 8.42 -18.25 25.26
N THR A 13 9.52 -18.98 25.09
CA THR A 13 10.86 -18.40 25.04
C THR A 13 11.49 -18.75 23.68
N PRO A 14 11.95 -17.76 22.89
CA PRO A 14 12.61 -18.03 21.62
C PRO A 14 13.89 -18.84 21.83
N ILE A 15 14.10 -19.87 20.98
CA ILE A 15 15.36 -20.57 20.87
C ILE A 15 16.11 -19.98 19.69
N THR A 16 17.17 -19.22 19.98
CA THR A 16 18.06 -18.70 18.93
C THR A 16 19.16 -19.73 18.66
N TYR A 17 19.38 -20.00 17.41
CA TYR A 17 20.48 -20.83 16.93
C TYR A 17 21.10 -20.23 15.68
N GLN A 18 22.36 -20.51 15.45
CA GLN A 18 23.07 -20.21 14.22
C GLN A 18 23.65 -21.51 13.68
N ALA A 19 23.56 -21.69 12.38
CA ALA A 19 24.16 -22.82 11.69
C ALA A 19 24.82 -22.32 10.42
N GLU A 20 26.05 -22.75 10.19
CA GLU A 20 26.73 -22.53 8.92
C GLU A 20 26.35 -23.64 7.94
N MET A 21 26.05 -23.24 6.70
CA MET A 21 25.72 -24.16 5.62
C MET A 21 26.47 -23.75 4.37
N ARG A 22 27.10 -24.73 3.74
CA ARG A 22 27.70 -24.53 2.41
C ARG A 22 26.64 -24.77 1.35
N MET A 23 26.42 -23.78 0.51
CA MET A 23 25.43 -23.84 -0.57
C MET A 23 26.14 -23.81 -1.93
N ASP A 24 25.71 -24.69 -2.83
CA ASP A 24 25.99 -24.58 -4.26
C ASP A 24 24.82 -23.86 -4.92
N LEU A 25 25.01 -22.57 -5.20
CA LEU A 25 23.96 -21.72 -5.72
C LEU A 25 23.55 -22.09 -7.16
N ALA A 26 24.43 -22.70 -7.94
CA ALA A 26 24.08 -23.15 -9.29
C ALA A 26 23.18 -24.40 -9.23
N ALA A 27 23.54 -25.36 -8.40
CA ALA A 27 22.75 -26.56 -8.16
C ALA A 27 21.39 -26.22 -7.50
N GLU A 28 21.35 -25.23 -6.60
CA GLU A 28 20.11 -24.73 -5.99
C GLU A 28 19.16 -24.15 -7.04
N ARG A 29 19.65 -23.30 -7.97
CA ARG A 29 18.82 -22.73 -9.04
C ARG A 29 18.30 -23.81 -9.99
N ASP A 30 19.10 -24.79 -10.36
CA ASP A 30 18.63 -25.90 -11.19
C ASP A 30 17.55 -26.74 -10.47
N TYR A 31 17.73 -26.98 -9.17
CA TYR A 31 16.71 -27.64 -8.35
C TYR A 31 15.43 -26.82 -8.28
N MET A 32 15.51 -25.50 -8.00
CA MET A 32 14.33 -24.63 -7.94
C MET A 32 13.59 -24.58 -9.28
N PHE A 33 14.30 -24.46 -10.39
CA PHE A 33 13.70 -24.49 -11.73
C PHE A 33 12.98 -25.83 -12.00
N SER A 34 13.63 -26.94 -11.65
CA SER A 34 13.03 -28.27 -11.77
C SER A 34 11.82 -28.46 -10.86
N HIS A 35 11.86 -27.84 -9.68
CA HIS A 35 10.72 -27.84 -8.75
C HIS A 35 9.53 -27.06 -9.32
N VAL A 36 9.76 -25.85 -9.87
CA VAL A 36 8.73 -25.05 -10.53
C VAL A 36 8.09 -25.85 -11.67
N TYR A 37 8.88 -26.42 -12.57
CA TYR A 37 8.36 -27.29 -13.64
C TYR A 37 7.39 -28.36 -13.12
N LYS A 38 7.82 -29.10 -12.09
CA LYS A 38 7.01 -30.19 -11.52
C LYS A 38 5.75 -29.69 -10.83
N GLN A 39 5.83 -28.56 -10.09
CA GLN A 39 4.69 -28.00 -9.39
C GLN A 39 3.63 -27.50 -10.37
N GLU A 40 4.03 -26.76 -11.41
CA GLU A 40 3.10 -26.28 -12.41
C GLU A 40 2.45 -27.45 -13.17
N LYS A 41 3.22 -28.41 -13.65
CA LYS A 41 2.69 -29.60 -14.33
C LYS A 41 1.66 -30.35 -13.48
N MET A 42 1.85 -30.41 -12.16
CA MET A 42 1.00 -31.16 -11.25
C MET A 42 -0.23 -30.37 -10.77
N ARG A 43 -0.12 -29.04 -10.65
CA ARG A 43 -1.10 -28.20 -9.94
C ARG A 43 -1.78 -27.15 -10.80
N PHE A 44 -1.33 -26.93 -12.03
CA PHE A 44 -1.96 -25.97 -12.90
C PHE A 44 -3.44 -26.32 -13.09
N TYR A 45 -4.31 -25.34 -12.99
CA TYR A 45 -5.76 -25.56 -12.95
C TYR A 45 -6.33 -26.11 -14.25
N ASN A 46 -5.67 -25.86 -15.40
CA ASN A 46 -6.07 -26.34 -16.71
C ASN A 46 -5.17 -27.52 -17.13
N LEU A 47 -5.75 -28.70 -17.30
CA LEU A 47 -5.00 -29.93 -17.56
C LEU A 47 -4.18 -29.93 -18.87
N ASN A 48 -4.57 -29.11 -19.85
CA ASN A 48 -3.81 -28.97 -21.10
C ASN A 48 -2.88 -27.78 -21.13
N MET A 49 -2.59 -27.17 -19.96
CA MET A 49 -1.65 -26.06 -19.81
C MET A 49 -1.93 -24.88 -20.77
N HIS A 50 -3.21 -24.58 -21.06
CA HIS A 50 -3.66 -23.62 -22.07
C HIS A 50 -3.16 -23.93 -23.49
N GLY A 51 -2.83 -25.20 -23.80
CA GLY A 51 -2.26 -25.60 -25.07
C GLY A 51 -0.75 -25.36 -25.20
N VAL A 52 -0.07 -24.95 -24.13
CA VAL A 52 1.39 -24.76 -24.09
C VAL A 52 2.07 -26.11 -24.00
N ASP A 53 3.05 -26.36 -24.87
CA ASP A 53 3.97 -27.48 -24.71
C ASP A 53 4.95 -27.20 -23.58
N TRP A 54 4.56 -27.59 -22.37
CA TRP A 54 5.29 -27.29 -21.14
C TRP A 54 6.67 -27.94 -21.09
N GLU A 55 6.82 -29.11 -21.74
CA GLU A 55 8.11 -29.80 -21.86
C GLU A 55 9.07 -29.03 -22.78
N ALA A 56 8.58 -28.60 -23.94
CA ALA A 56 9.37 -27.80 -24.88
C ALA A 56 9.78 -26.46 -24.26
N MET A 57 8.88 -25.77 -23.58
CA MET A 57 9.19 -24.51 -22.87
C MET A 57 10.21 -24.76 -21.76
N THR A 58 10.06 -25.80 -20.96
CA THR A 58 11.05 -26.17 -19.93
C THR A 58 12.44 -26.39 -20.54
N ALA A 59 12.51 -27.12 -21.65
CA ALA A 59 13.79 -27.37 -22.33
C ALA A 59 14.42 -26.08 -22.90
N ALA A 60 13.59 -25.16 -23.41
CA ALA A 60 14.04 -23.87 -23.93
C ALA A 60 14.63 -22.98 -22.84
N TYR A 61 13.90 -22.80 -21.73
CA TYR A 61 14.33 -21.91 -20.65
C TYR A 61 15.49 -22.50 -19.80
N ARG A 62 15.58 -23.82 -19.67
CA ARG A 62 16.69 -24.46 -18.96
C ARG A 62 18.08 -24.11 -19.54
N LYS A 63 18.14 -23.77 -20.83
CA LYS A 63 19.39 -23.38 -21.50
C LYS A 63 20.00 -22.09 -20.93
N PHE A 64 19.19 -21.24 -20.29
CA PHE A 64 19.67 -20.01 -19.69
C PHE A 64 20.33 -20.24 -18.32
N LEU A 65 19.99 -21.31 -17.58
CA LEU A 65 20.46 -21.54 -16.21
C LEU A 65 21.99 -21.51 -16.05
N PRO A 66 22.82 -22.08 -16.95
CA PRO A 66 24.26 -22.01 -16.84
C PRO A 66 24.85 -20.60 -16.93
N HIS A 67 24.06 -19.63 -17.45
CA HIS A 67 24.46 -18.24 -17.63
C HIS A 67 23.94 -17.32 -16.50
N VAL A 68 23.11 -17.85 -15.62
CA VAL A 68 22.52 -17.11 -14.48
C VAL A 68 23.46 -17.17 -13.29
N ASN A 69 24.02 -16.04 -12.89
CA ASN A 69 24.97 -15.97 -11.78
C ASN A 69 24.42 -15.25 -10.52
N ASN A 70 23.23 -14.67 -10.58
CA ASN A 70 22.57 -13.97 -9.47
C ASN A 70 21.07 -14.27 -9.43
N ASN A 71 20.41 -13.89 -8.32
CA ASN A 71 19.01 -14.21 -8.12
C ASN A 71 18.05 -13.23 -8.82
N PHE A 72 18.53 -12.05 -9.26
CA PHE A 72 17.72 -11.15 -10.07
C PHE A 72 17.50 -11.74 -11.46
N ASP A 73 18.58 -12.17 -12.13
CA ASP A 73 18.48 -12.82 -13.43
C ASP A 73 17.69 -14.13 -13.34
N PHE A 74 17.87 -14.90 -12.25
CA PHE A 74 17.12 -16.13 -12.02
C PHE A 74 15.61 -15.85 -11.90
N GLN A 75 15.24 -14.78 -11.19
CA GLN A 75 13.84 -14.34 -11.08
C GLN A 75 13.26 -13.97 -12.44
N GLU A 76 14.02 -13.26 -13.29
CA GLU A 76 13.57 -12.93 -14.65
C GLU A 76 13.33 -14.19 -15.49
N VAL A 77 14.30 -15.11 -15.51
CA VAL A 77 14.13 -16.41 -16.22
C VAL A 77 12.88 -17.15 -15.74
N LEU A 78 12.64 -17.19 -14.43
CA LEU A 78 11.43 -17.83 -13.89
C LEU A 78 10.15 -17.07 -14.27
N SER A 79 10.18 -15.73 -14.26
CA SER A 79 9.01 -14.93 -14.59
C SER A 79 8.62 -15.07 -16.06
N GLU A 80 9.60 -15.06 -16.96
CA GLU A 80 9.34 -15.28 -18.38
C GLU A 80 8.87 -16.71 -18.67
N TYR A 81 9.54 -17.70 -18.09
CA TYR A 81 9.14 -19.11 -18.23
C TYR A 81 7.68 -19.35 -17.76
N LEU A 82 7.30 -18.80 -16.60
CA LEU A 82 5.94 -18.90 -16.09
C LEU A 82 4.96 -18.06 -16.91
N GLY A 83 5.41 -16.98 -17.52
CA GLY A 83 4.64 -16.12 -18.41
C GLY A 83 4.10 -16.84 -19.65
N GLU A 84 4.82 -17.90 -20.14
CA GLU A 84 4.36 -18.72 -21.25
C GLU A 84 2.99 -19.39 -21.02
N LEU A 85 2.62 -19.61 -19.76
CA LEU A 85 1.32 -20.15 -19.40
C LEU A 85 0.17 -19.17 -19.63
N ASN A 86 0.46 -17.89 -19.88
CA ASN A 86 -0.51 -16.82 -20.12
C ASN A 86 -1.67 -16.83 -19.12
N VAL A 87 -1.31 -16.80 -17.83
CA VAL A 87 -2.27 -16.81 -16.72
C VAL A 87 -1.88 -15.82 -15.64
N SER A 88 -2.88 -15.23 -15.00
CA SER A 88 -2.66 -14.31 -13.88
C SER A 88 -2.05 -15.04 -12.67
N HIS A 89 -1.29 -14.31 -11.85
CA HIS A 89 -0.67 -14.78 -10.59
C HIS A 89 0.47 -15.78 -10.77
N THR A 90 1.07 -15.86 -11.94
CA THR A 90 2.35 -16.55 -12.18
C THR A 90 3.51 -15.56 -12.19
N GLY A 91 4.71 -16.03 -11.89
CA GLY A 91 5.94 -15.26 -11.93
C GLY A 91 6.89 -15.58 -10.78
N GLY A 92 8.15 -15.22 -10.94
CA GLY A 92 9.18 -15.26 -9.91
C GLY A 92 9.33 -13.91 -9.23
N ARG A 93 9.71 -13.90 -7.93
CA ARG A 93 10.10 -12.68 -7.21
C ARG A 93 11.30 -12.95 -6.34
N TYR A 94 12.28 -12.07 -6.41
CA TYR A 94 13.41 -12.08 -5.52
C TYR A 94 13.39 -10.86 -4.59
N TYR A 95 13.44 -11.11 -3.30
CA TYR A 95 13.56 -10.07 -2.30
C TYR A 95 14.99 -10.02 -1.80
N ALA A 96 15.78 -9.12 -2.36
CA ALA A 96 17.14 -8.90 -1.88
C ALA A 96 17.13 -8.49 -0.40
N PRO A 97 18.12 -8.93 0.39
CA PRO A 97 18.34 -8.40 1.72
C PRO A 97 18.42 -6.88 1.67
N ALA A 98 17.76 -6.21 2.63
CA ALA A 98 17.84 -4.77 2.71
C ALA A 98 19.29 -4.33 2.91
N SER A 99 19.76 -3.45 2.06
CA SER A 99 21.11 -2.86 2.14
C SER A 99 21.00 -1.36 2.35
N GLY A 100 21.98 -0.79 3.06
CA GLY A 100 22.02 0.64 3.36
C GLY A 100 21.17 1.05 4.55
N ASP A 101 21.09 2.35 4.74
CA ASP A 101 20.38 2.97 5.85
C ASP A 101 18.93 3.26 5.49
N VAL A 102 18.02 3.03 6.43
CA VAL A 102 16.61 3.38 6.26
C VAL A 102 16.43 4.84 6.65
N THR A 103 16.00 5.66 5.69
CA THR A 103 15.73 7.08 5.87
C THR A 103 14.34 7.29 6.48
N ALA A 104 14.26 8.10 7.52
CA ALA A 104 13.01 8.51 8.14
C ALA A 104 12.41 9.74 7.44
N ASN A 105 11.17 10.07 7.79
CA ASN A 105 10.43 11.20 7.21
C ASN A 105 9.89 12.13 8.32
N LEU A 106 9.95 13.42 8.08
CA LEU A 106 9.46 14.44 9.01
C LEU A 106 7.93 14.67 8.91
N GLY A 107 7.24 14.01 7.98
CA GLY A 107 5.81 14.27 7.76
C GLY A 107 5.54 15.64 7.15
N LEU A 108 6.48 16.13 6.35
CA LEU A 108 6.42 17.44 5.69
C LEU A 108 6.56 17.27 4.19
N LEU A 109 5.90 18.15 3.44
CA LEU A 109 6.18 18.35 2.01
C LEU A 109 6.98 19.63 1.87
N PHE A 110 7.95 19.62 0.94
CA PHE A 110 8.85 20.74 0.71
C PHE A 110 8.57 21.44 -0.60
N ASP A 111 8.89 22.72 -0.64
CA ASP A 111 8.79 23.53 -1.84
C ASP A 111 10.06 23.40 -2.67
N TRP A 112 9.99 22.60 -3.72
CA TRP A 112 11.13 22.37 -4.62
C TRP A 112 11.51 23.59 -5.48
N GLN A 113 10.67 24.62 -5.53
CA GLN A 113 11.03 25.90 -6.18
C GLN A 113 11.96 26.74 -5.30
N TYR A 114 12.09 26.39 -4.02
CA TYR A 114 13.04 27.00 -3.06
C TYR A 114 14.47 26.43 -3.22
N ASN A 115 14.77 25.73 -4.27
CA ASN A 115 16.09 25.13 -4.49
C ASN A 115 17.19 26.21 -4.64
N GLY A 116 18.47 25.82 -4.42
CA GLY A 116 19.62 26.72 -4.50
C GLY A 116 19.79 27.66 -3.28
N LYS A 117 19.00 27.51 -2.25
CA LYS A 117 19.10 28.20 -0.95
C LYS A 117 19.28 27.22 0.18
N ASP A 118 19.90 27.66 1.26
CA ASP A 118 20.08 26.85 2.46
C ASP A 118 18.74 26.59 3.17
N GLY A 119 18.60 25.41 3.73
CA GLY A 119 17.41 24.95 4.42
C GLY A 119 16.34 24.38 3.48
N LEU A 120 15.26 23.89 4.09
CA LEU A 120 14.12 23.28 3.40
C LEU A 120 12.85 24.07 3.68
N ARG A 121 12.31 24.77 2.68
CA ARG A 121 11.04 25.49 2.83
C ARG A 121 9.89 24.49 2.82
N ILE A 122 9.07 24.55 3.87
CA ILE A 122 7.91 23.69 4.02
C ILE A 122 6.77 24.22 3.13
N SER A 123 6.23 23.36 2.27
CA SER A 123 5.02 23.64 1.49
C SER A 123 3.75 23.17 2.19
N GLU A 124 3.85 22.07 2.98
CA GLU A 124 2.71 21.52 3.72
C GLU A 124 3.17 20.73 4.95
N VAL A 125 2.44 20.85 6.05
CA VAL A 125 2.52 19.95 7.20
C VAL A 125 1.47 18.87 6.99
N VAL A 126 1.91 17.63 6.84
CA VAL A 126 1.00 16.51 6.54
C VAL A 126 0.19 16.18 7.80
N GLU A 127 -1.14 16.11 7.65
CA GLU A 127 -2.07 15.78 8.73
C GLU A 127 -1.69 14.47 9.43
N LYS A 128 -1.74 14.44 10.76
CA LYS A 128 -1.28 13.34 11.63
C LYS A 128 0.22 13.03 11.53
N GLY A 129 1.01 13.87 10.87
CA GLY A 129 2.47 13.78 10.82
C GLY A 129 3.13 14.27 12.13
N PRO A 130 4.47 14.10 12.24
CA PRO A 130 5.22 14.46 13.44
C PRO A 130 5.06 15.90 13.92
N PHE A 131 4.74 16.85 13.05
CA PHE A 131 4.52 18.26 13.37
C PHE A 131 3.04 18.66 13.47
N ASP A 132 2.12 17.74 13.18
CA ASP A 132 0.67 18.03 13.24
C ASP A 132 0.12 17.76 14.64
N HIS A 133 0.50 18.60 15.60
CA HIS A 133 -0.01 18.55 16.97
C HIS A 133 -0.07 19.96 17.59
N ALA A 134 -0.87 20.13 18.65
CA ALA A 134 -1.20 21.43 19.22
C ALA A 134 0.02 22.24 19.71
N GLN A 135 1.11 21.59 20.14
CA GLN A 135 2.30 22.26 20.64
C GLN A 135 3.24 22.72 19.52
N SER A 136 3.13 22.16 18.31
CA SER A 136 3.97 22.56 17.18
C SER A 136 3.53 23.90 16.61
N LYS A 137 4.52 24.76 16.37
CA LYS A 137 4.34 26.04 15.68
C LYS A 137 4.66 25.95 14.19
N VAL A 138 5.14 24.80 13.71
CA VAL A 138 5.56 24.60 12.31
C VAL A 138 4.38 24.72 11.37
N ARG A 139 4.54 25.53 10.31
CA ARG A 139 3.52 25.78 9.26
C ARG A 139 4.18 25.83 7.88
N ALA A 140 3.36 25.75 6.84
CA ALA A 140 3.81 26.08 5.48
C ALA A 140 4.44 27.47 5.40
N GLY A 141 5.52 27.58 4.64
CA GLY A 141 6.32 28.79 4.50
C GLY A 141 7.52 28.87 5.46
N HIS A 142 7.52 28.14 6.58
CA HIS A 142 8.68 28.04 7.45
C HIS A 142 9.82 27.24 6.80
N ILE A 143 11.02 27.43 7.28
CA ILE A 143 12.24 26.80 6.75
C ILE A 143 12.89 25.95 7.84
N ILE A 144 13.20 24.71 7.53
CA ILE A 144 14.08 23.90 8.39
C ILE A 144 15.52 24.27 8.06
N GLU A 145 16.23 24.83 9.02
CA GLU A 145 17.64 25.22 8.88
C GLU A 145 18.61 24.12 9.31
N LYS A 146 18.25 23.33 10.34
CA LYS A 146 19.11 22.29 10.92
C LYS A 146 18.33 21.07 11.36
N ILE A 147 19.01 19.92 11.34
CA ILE A 147 18.55 18.65 11.93
C ILE A 147 19.64 18.14 12.87
N ASP A 148 19.31 17.95 14.17
CA ASP A 148 20.25 17.57 15.24
C ASP A 148 21.49 18.49 15.31
N GLY A 149 21.29 19.78 15.03
CA GLY A 149 22.34 20.82 15.05
C GLY A 149 23.14 20.94 13.75
N GLU A 150 22.98 20.00 12.80
CA GLU A 150 23.66 20.02 11.51
C GLU A 150 22.88 20.88 10.51
N ALA A 151 23.55 21.88 9.92
CA ALA A 151 22.95 22.78 8.95
C ALA A 151 22.67 22.07 7.63
N ILE A 152 21.65 22.55 6.91
CA ILE A 152 21.25 22.01 5.61
C ILE A 152 21.64 23.01 4.52
N PRO A 153 22.88 22.98 4.02
CA PRO A 153 23.27 23.81 2.87
C PRO A 153 22.56 23.32 1.59
N SER A 154 22.39 24.22 0.65
CA SER A 154 21.71 23.96 -0.63
C SER A 154 22.30 22.82 -1.47
N THR A 155 23.56 22.46 -1.19
CA THR A 155 24.29 21.37 -1.88
C THR A 155 24.17 20.01 -1.19
N MET A 156 23.51 19.95 -0.01
CA MET A 156 23.41 18.73 0.78
C MET A 156 22.18 17.91 0.43
N ASP A 157 22.34 16.59 0.33
CA ASP A 157 21.22 15.67 0.45
C ASP A 157 20.80 15.52 1.91
N TYR A 158 19.80 16.31 2.32
CA TYR A 158 19.28 16.30 3.68
C TYR A 158 18.74 14.94 4.15
N ALA A 159 18.40 14.05 3.22
CA ALA A 159 17.86 12.73 3.56
C ALA A 159 18.86 11.92 4.40
N ALA A 160 20.15 12.13 4.20
CA ALA A 160 21.23 11.52 5.00
C ALA A 160 21.10 11.84 6.50
N LEU A 161 20.65 13.05 6.86
CA LEU A 161 20.44 13.47 8.25
C LEU A 161 19.29 12.73 8.94
N LEU A 162 18.41 12.10 8.14
CA LEU A 162 17.26 11.35 8.62
C LEU A 162 17.48 9.83 8.63
N ASN A 163 18.67 9.37 8.25
CA ASN A 163 19.01 7.94 8.27
C ASN A 163 18.94 7.39 9.70
N LYS A 164 18.24 6.26 9.86
CA LYS A 164 18.05 5.56 11.16
C LYS A 164 17.35 6.39 12.24
N LYS A 165 16.64 7.48 11.86
CA LYS A 165 15.96 8.39 12.81
C LYS A 165 14.49 8.02 13.07
N ALA A 166 13.90 7.08 12.36
CA ALA A 166 12.51 6.69 12.58
C ALA A 166 12.27 6.31 14.05
N LYS A 167 11.25 6.95 14.67
CA LYS A 167 10.88 6.79 16.09
C LYS A 167 11.96 7.22 17.11
N LYS A 168 12.96 7.99 16.70
CA LYS A 168 13.95 8.58 17.60
C LYS A 168 13.71 10.07 17.75
N LYS A 169 13.93 10.60 18.95
CA LYS A 169 13.86 12.05 19.18
C LYS A 169 14.91 12.74 18.30
N THR A 170 14.48 13.69 17.51
CA THR A 170 15.29 14.43 16.56
C THR A 170 15.02 15.92 16.78
N LEU A 171 16.05 16.70 16.96
CA LEU A 171 15.97 18.16 17.10
C LEU A 171 15.90 18.79 15.72
N VAL A 172 14.93 19.66 15.50
CA VAL A 172 14.76 20.38 14.23
C VAL A 172 14.76 21.87 14.53
N SER A 173 15.67 22.62 13.89
CA SER A 173 15.73 24.08 13.99
C SER A 173 14.94 24.72 12.86
N ILE A 174 14.01 25.60 13.21
CA ILE A 174 13.03 26.19 12.30
C ILE A 174 13.22 27.70 12.25
N TYR A 175 13.08 28.26 11.06
CA TYR A 175 13.06 29.69 10.80
C TYR A 175 11.75 30.11 10.16
N ASP A 176 11.11 31.13 10.70
CA ASP A 176 9.97 31.80 10.11
C ASP A 176 10.43 33.08 9.40
N PRO A 177 10.44 33.14 8.07
CA PRO A 177 10.86 34.33 7.34
C PRO A 177 9.87 35.51 7.46
N ALA A 178 8.61 35.26 7.83
CA ALA A 178 7.61 36.32 7.96
C ALA A 178 7.82 37.15 9.24
N THR A 179 8.25 36.51 10.33
CA THR A 179 8.49 37.15 11.64
C THR A 179 9.95 37.30 11.99
N ASN A 180 10.85 36.74 11.16
CA ASN A 180 12.30 36.63 11.44
C ASN A 180 12.62 35.88 12.74
N SER A 181 11.74 34.96 13.16
CA SER A 181 11.87 34.18 14.39
C SER A 181 12.53 32.84 14.14
N ARG A 182 13.31 32.36 15.13
CA ARG A 182 13.89 31.01 15.13
C ARG A 182 13.57 30.31 16.41
N TRP A 183 13.33 29.00 16.31
CA TRP A 183 13.11 28.12 17.46
C TRP A 183 13.45 26.68 17.10
N ASP A 184 13.52 25.84 18.10
CA ASP A 184 13.76 24.41 17.97
C ASP A 184 12.53 23.63 18.39
N GLU A 185 12.25 22.53 17.68
CA GLU A 185 11.27 21.53 18.10
C GLU A 185 11.90 20.13 18.09
N VAL A 186 11.50 19.29 19.05
CA VAL A 186 11.90 17.89 19.13
C VAL A 186 10.74 17.03 18.64
N VAL A 187 10.97 16.30 17.56
CA VAL A 187 9.98 15.40 16.97
C VAL A 187 10.51 13.98 16.89
N MET A 188 9.62 13.04 16.62
CA MET A 188 9.97 11.67 16.27
C MET A 188 9.64 11.42 14.81
N PRO A 189 10.61 11.44 13.89
CA PRO A 189 10.39 11.12 12.49
C PRO A 189 9.75 9.74 12.31
N ILE A 190 8.97 9.61 11.27
CA ILE A 190 8.24 8.38 10.94
C ILE A 190 8.95 7.58 9.84
N SER A 191 8.62 6.31 9.70
CA SER A 191 9.13 5.49 8.60
C SER A 191 8.54 5.91 7.25
N ALA A 192 9.20 5.57 6.14
CA ALA A 192 8.67 5.78 4.80
C ALA A 192 7.28 5.13 4.60
N GLY A 193 7.07 3.92 5.14
CA GLY A 193 5.76 3.26 5.09
C GLY A 193 4.68 4.01 5.84
N ALA A 194 5.00 4.61 7.00
CA ALA A 194 4.06 5.46 7.73
C ALA A 194 3.76 6.75 6.95
N MET A 195 4.76 7.38 6.34
CA MET A 195 4.56 8.54 5.48
C MET A 195 3.66 8.22 4.28
N ASN A 196 3.88 7.10 3.61
CA ASN A 196 3.05 6.65 2.50
C ASN A 196 1.57 6.47 2.91
N ASN A 197 1.31 5.99 4.12
CA ASN A 197 -0.05 5.89 4.64
C ASN A 197 -0.68 7.28 4.85
N LEU A 198 0.06 8.24 5.41
CA LEU A 198 -0.43 9.62 5.56
C LEU A 198 -0.71 10.28 4.20
N LEU A 199 0.16 10.07 3.22
CA LEU A 199 -0.04 10.57 1.85
C LEU A 199 -1.25 9.92 1.17
N TYR A 200 -1.49 8.64 1.42
CA TYR A 200 -2.68 7.96 0.96
C TYR A 200 -3.95 8.55 1.59
N ASP A 201 -3.99 8.73 2.91
CA ASP A 201 -5.12 9.33 3.61
C ASP A 201 -5.40 10.76 3.10
N ARG A 202 -4.33 11.54 2.88
CA ARG A 202 -4.39 12.87 2.29
C ARG A 202 -5.03 12.83 0.89
N TRP A 203 -4.58 11.90 0.04
CA TRP A 203 -5.11 11.73 -1.32
C TRP A 203 -6.60 11.38 -1.30
N VAL A 204 -7.02 10.43 -0.46
CA VAL A 204 -8.45 10.04 -0.31
C VAL A 204 -9.28 11.23 0.16
N LYS A 205 -8.80 11.97 1.16
CA LYS A 205 -9.48 13.17 1.68
C LYS A 205 -9.67 14.23 0.61
N GLN A 206 -8.63 14.52 -0.18
CA GLN A 206 -8.72 15.48 -1.29
C GLN A 206 -9.73 15.05 -2.35
N ARG A 207 -9.75 13.77 -2.74
CA ARG A 207 -10.74 13.25 -3.70
C ARG A 207 -12.15 13.35 -3.16
N ALA A 208 -12.36 13.06 -1.88
CA ALA A 208 -13.66 13.21 -1.24
C ALA A 208 -14.13 14.69 -1.21
N GLU A 209 -13.21 15.62 -0.92
CA GLU A 209 -13.47 17.06 -0.96
C GLU A 209 -13.80 17.55 -2.38
N ASP A 210 -13.07 17.08 -3.40
CA ASP A 210 -13.32 17.40 -4.81
C ASP A 210 -14.71 16.93 -5.23
N VAL A 211 -15.08 15.68 -4.94
CA VAL A 211 -16.41 15.12 -5.27
C VAL A 211 -17.51 15.92 -4.55
N LYS A 212 -17.31 16.22 -3.27
CA LYS A 212 -18.26 17.07 -2.50
C LYS A 212 -18.41 18.43 -3.13
N LYS A 213 -17.32 19.09 -3.50
CA LYS A 213 -17.32 20.43 -4.13
C LYS A 213 -18.04 20.42 -5.48
N TRP A 214 -17.67 19.49 -6.37
CA TRP A 214 -18.23 19.44 -7.73
C TRP A 214 -19.68 19.03 -7.76
N SER A 215 -20.14 18.26 -6.78
CA SER A 215 -21.54 17.84 -6.66
C SER A 215 -22.39 18.76 -5.79
N ASN A 216 -21.86 19.86 -5.25
CA ASN A 216 -22.51 20.68 -4.24
C ASN A 216 -22.98 19.87 -3.02
N GLY A 217 -22.17 18.88 -2.59
CA GLY A 217 -22.45 18.02 -1.45
C GLY A 217 -23.44 16.88 -1.70
N ARG A 218 -23.93 16.72 -2.94
CA ARG A 218 -24.93 15.69 -3.28
C ARG A 218 -24.35 14.28 -3.37
N LEU A 219 -23.05 14.15 -3.68
CA LEU A 219 -22.38 12.86 -3.84
C LEU A 219 -21.37 12.61 -2.72
N GLY A 220 -21.30 11.34 -2.29
CA GLY A 220 -20.24 10.82 -1.44
C GLY A 220 -19.09 10.24 -2.25
N TYR A 221 -17.97 9.94 -1.57
CA TYR A 221 -16.81 9.31 -2.16
C TYR A 221 -16.18 8.33 -1.18
N VAL A 222 -15.90 7.11 -1.66
CA VAL A 222 -15.15 6.11 -0.91
C VAL A 222 -14.04 5.53 -1.80
N HIS A 223 -12.89 5.23 -1.21
CA HIS A 223 -11.82 4.53 -1.89
C HIS A 223 -11.62 3.15 -1.26
N ILE A 224 -11.61 2.11 -2.09
CA ILE A 224 -11.33 0.73 -1.70
C ILE A 224 -9.85 0.45 -1.93
N ARG A 225 -9.03 0.60 -0.90
CA ARG A 225 -7.57 0.48 -0.98
C ARG A 225 -7.09 -0.92 -1.35
N SER A 226 -7.76 -1.93 -0.82
CA SER A 226 -7.50 -3.36 -1.07
C SER A 226 -8.77 -4.15 -0.94
N MET A 227 -8.85 -5.32 -1.55
CA MET A 227 -10.01 -6.21 -1.41
C MET A 227 -9.89 -7.05 -0.14
N GLY A 228 -9.95 -6.38 1.03
CA GLY A 228 -9.83 -6.96 2.36
C GLY A 228 -10.76 -6.32 3.38
N ASP A 229 -10.87 -6.96 4.55
CA ASP A 229 -11.83 -6.63 5.60
C ASP A 229 -11.70 -5.18 6.11
N ASP A 230 -10.49 -4.67 6.30
CA ASP A 230 -10.27 -3.28 6.76
C ASP A 230 -10.85 -2.26 5.79
N SER A 231 -10.67 -2.48 4.48
CA SER A 231 -11.26 -1.63 3.44
C SER A 231 -12.78 -1.74 3.45
N PHE A 232 -13.32 -2.96 3.60
CA PHE A 232 -14.76 -3.17 3.67
C PHE A 232 -15.39 -2.45 4.86
N ARG A 233 -14.81 -2.56 6.04
CA ARG A 233 -15.29 -1.87 7.26
C ARG A 233 -15.32 -0.36 7.07
N THR A 234 -14.29 0.20 6.47
CA THR A 234 -14.21 1.64 6.18
C THR A 234 -15.32 2.07 5.22
N VAL A 235 -15.45 1.38 4.08
CA VAL A 235 -16.47 1.68 3.08
C VAL A 235 -17.89 1.50 3.64
N TYR A 236 -18.14 0.40 4.33
CA TYR A 236 -19.41 0.09 4.96
C TYR A 236 -19.82 1.18 5.98
N SER A 237 -18.90 1.59 6.84
CA SER A 237 -19.11 2.65 7.82
C SER A 237 -19.37 3.99 7.14
N ASP A 238 -18.60 4.34 6.13
CA ASP A 238 -18.71 5.63 5.44
C ASP A 238 -20.02 5.74 4.65
N ILE A 239 -20.40 4.70 3.89
CA ILE A 239 -21.60 4.77 3.06
C ILE A 239 -22.91 4.74 3.87
N LEU A 240 -22.96 3.94 4.94
CA LEU A 240 -24.16 3.83 5.78
C LEU A 240 -24.21 4.90 6.88
N GLY A 241 -23.10 5.55 7.19
CA GLY A 241 -22.98 6.65 8.16
C GLY A 241 -22.78 8.00 7.48
N LYS A 242 -21.53 8.33 7.19
CA LYS A 242 -21.09 9.65 6.69
C LYS A 242 -21.83 10.10 5.43
N TYR A 243 -22.07 9.20 4.49
CA TYR A 243 -22.70 9.50 3.20
C TYR A 243 -24.15 9.04 3.08
N ASN A 244 -24.75 8.59 4.18
CA ASN A 244 -26.13 8.09 4.17
C ASN A 244 -27.14 9.08 3.57
N ASN A 245 -26.94 10.38 3.75
CA ASN A 245 -27.82 11.42 3.22
C ASN A 245 -27.48 11.89 1.80
N CYS A 246 -26.39 11.38 1.19
CA CYS A 246 -26.06 11.71 -0.20
C CYS A 246 -27.03 11.06 -1.18
N GLU A 247 -27.20 11.67 -2.34
CA GLU A 247 -28.06 11.18 -3.43
C GLU A 247 -27.40 10.05 -4.20
N GLY A 248 -26.06 10.02 -4.20
CA GLY A 248 -25.25 9.00 -4.86
C GLY A 248 -23.85 8.90 -4.29
N ILE A 249 -23.06 7.94 -4.76
CA ILE A 249 -21.69 7.73 -4.29
C ILE A 249 -20.75 7.35 -5.43
N VAL A 250 -19.52 7.85 -5.35
CA VAL A 250 -18.39 7.44 -6.19
C VAL A 250 -17.57 6.42 -5.41
N ILE A 251 -17.44 5.23 -5.98
CA ILE A 251 -16.64 4.12 -5.45
C ILE A 251 -15.35 4.08 -6.25
N ASP A 252 -14.24 4.42 -5.63
CA ASP A 252 -12.95 4.46 -6.32
C ASP A 252 -12.15 3.21 -5.94
N THR A 253 -11.84 2.38 -6.94
CA THR A 253 -11.02 1.17 -6.77
C THR A 253 -9.64 1.31 -7.43
N ARG A 254 -9.29 2.48 -7.95
CA ARG A 254 -8.02 2.68 -8.63
C ARG A 254 -6.83 2.30 -7.75
N PHE A 255 -5.83 1.69 -8.37
CA PHE A 255 -4.59 1.21 -7.72
C PHE A 255 -4.79 0.09 -6.70
N ASN A 256 -5.92 -0.59 -6.72
CA ASN A 256 -6.20 -1.71 -5.83
C ASN A 256 -5.56 -3.00 -6.36
N GLY A 257 -4.66 -3.59 -5.58
CA GLY A 257 -3.92 -4.80 -5.93
C GLY A 257 -4.70 -6.12 -5.76
N GLY A 258 -5.99 -6.06 -5.39
CA GLY A 258 -6.83 -7.24 -5.20
C GLY A 258 -6.95 -7.70 -3.75
N GLY A 259 -7.41 -8.91 -3.59
CA GLY A 259 -7.74 -9.58 -2.32
C GLY A 259 -8.95 -10.51 -2.51
N ARG A 260 -9.94 -10.41 -1.64
CA ARG A 260 -11.14 -11.25 -1.70
C ARG A 260 -12.35 -10.55 -1.08
N LEU A 261 -12.93 -9.59 -1.78
CA LEU A 261 -14.01 -8.72 -1.27
C LEU A 261 -15.14 -8.48 -2.28
N HIS A 262 -15.04 -8.97 -3.51
CA HIS A 262 -16.00 -8.62 -4.56
C HIS A 262 -17.44 -9.02 -4.23
N GLU A 263 -17.66 -10.17 -3.57
CA GLU A 263 -18.99 -10.64 -3.18
C GLU A 263 -19.63 -9.71 -2.15
N ASP A 264 -18.87 -9.25 -1.14
CA ASP A 264 -19.38 -8.32 -0.15
C ASP A 264 -19.71 -6.95 -0.75
N ILE A 265 -18.89 -6.48 -1.71
CA ILE A 265 -19.14 -5.26 -2.47
C ILE A 265 -20.38 -5.41 -3.34
N GLU A 266 -20.56 -6.54 -4.01
CA GLU A 266 -21.76 -6.83 -4.78
C GLU A 266 -23.01 -6.75 -3.89
N ILE A 267 -23.04 -7.50 -2.80
CA ILE A 267 -24.18 -7.52 -1.86
C ILE A 267 -24.49 -6.11 -1.36
N LEU A 268 -23.46 -5.33 -1.04
CA LEU A 268 -23.60 -3.99 -0.48
C LEU A 268 -24.21 -2.99 -1.48
N PHE A 269 -23.85 -3.07 -2.76
CA PHE A 269 -24.26 -2.08 -3.77
C PHE A 269 -25.37 -2.53 -4.71
N ILE A 270 -25.46 -3.83 -5.02
CA ILE A 270 -26.47 -4.37 -5.97
C ILE A 270 -27.42 -5.39 -5.35
N GLY A 271 -27.32 -5.65 -4.06
CA GLY A 271 -28.22 -6.55 -3.34
C GLY A 271 -29.70 -6.19 -3.57
N LYS A 272 -30.50 -7.14 -4.05
CA LYS A 272 -31.91 -6.87 -4.39
C LYS A 272 -32.78 -6.76 -3.14
N LYS A 273 -33.70 -5.80 -3.16
CA LYS A 273 -34.78 -5.70 -2.18
C LYS A 273 -35.67 -6.92 -2.26
N TYR A 274 -35.95 -7.56 -1.12
CA TYR A 274 -36.84 -8.72 -1.05
C TYR A 274 -38.03 -8.52 -0.09
N LEU A 275 -38.00 -7.47 0.75
CA LEU A 275 -39.06 -7.19 1.73
C LEU A 275 -39.07 -5.70 2.09
N THR A 276 -40.26 -5.15 2.37
CA THR A 276 -40.45 -3.88 3.06
C THR A 276 -41.04 -4.14 4.42
N GLN A 277 -40.42 -3.64 5.49
CA GLN A 277 -40.95 -3.70 6.83
C GLN A 277 -41.94 -2.57 7.05
N VAL A 278 -43.15 -2.89 7.46
CA VAL A 278 -44.23 -1.93 7.72
C VAL A 278 -44.60 -2.01 9.20
N ILE A 279 -44.58 -0.88 9.90
CA ILE A 279 -44.96 -0.77 11.31
C ILE A 279 -46.15 0.21 11.42
N ARG A 280 -47.27 -0.30 11.91
CA ARG A 280 -48.52 0.48 12.05
C ARG A 280 -48.92 1.22 10.78
N GLY A 281 -48.80 0.53 9.63
CA GLY A 281 -49.17 1.12 8.32
C GLY A 281 -48.14 2.08 7.74
N ARG A 282 -47.00 2.28 8.37
CA ARG A 282 -45.90 3.11 7.86
C ARG A 282 -44.72 2.26 7.46
N GLU A 283 -44.19 2.49 6.28
CA GLU A 283 -42.95 1.85 5.84
C GLU A 283 -41.80 2.32 6.76
N SER A 284 -41.05 1.35 7.30
CA SER A 284 -39.92 1.56 8.20
C SER A 284 -38.60 1.43 7.48
N CYS A 285 -38.37 0.31 6.83
CA CYS A 285 -37.17 0.07 6.06
C CYS A 285 -37.35 -1.05 5.03
N ASP A 286 -36.52 -1.04 4.03
CA ASP A 286 -36.37 -2.13 3.08
C ASP A 286 -35.35 -3.18 3.56
N MET A 287 -35.52 -4.43 3.16
CA MET A 287 -34.57 -5.49 3.44
C MET A 287 -33.95 -6.03 2.13
N PRO A 288 -32.63 -6.24 2.13
CA PRO A 288 -31.66 -6.03 3.20
C PRO A 288 -31.51 -4.54 3.56
N SER A 289 -31.58 -4.21 4.85
CA SER A 289 -31.52 -2.82 5.31
C SER A 289 -30.12 -2.21 5.26
N ARG A 290 -29.10 -3.07 5.22
CA ARG A 290 -27.69 -2.69 5.25
C ARG A 290 -27.08 -2.78 3.84
N ARG A 291 -27.62 -2.01 2.92
CA ARG A 291 -27.14 -1.88 1.55
C ARG A 291 -27.22 -0.44 1.07
N TRP A 292 -26.42 -0.12 0.07
CA TRP A 292 -26.57 1.13 -0.65
C TRP A 292 -27.65 0.97 -1.72
N ASN A 293 -28.72 1.73 -1.64
CA ASN A 293 -29.90 1.63 -2.53
C ASN A 293 -30.09 2.87 -3.41
N LYS A 294 -29.05 3.71 -3.53
CA LYS A 294 -29.06 4.93 -4.32
C LYS A 294 -28.05 4.80 -5.46
N ALA A 295 -28.00 5.83 -6.33
CA ALA A 295 -27.07 5.84 -7.45
C ALA A 295 -25.63 5.67 -7.00
N SER A 296 -24.85 4.91 -7.77
CA SER A 296 -23.44 4.71 -7.54
C SER A 296 -22.69 4.55 -8.86
N ILE A 297 -21.41 4.90 -8.87
CA ILE A 297 -20.50 4.71 -9.99
C ILE A 297 -19.17 4.21 -9.48
N MET A 298 -18.57 3.21 -10.17
CA MET A 298 -17.27 2.67 -9.83
C MET A 298 -16.19 3.21 -10.77
N LEU A 299 -15.08 3.69 -10.19
CA LEU A 299 -13.87 4.10 -10.90
C LEU A 299 -12.81 3.01 -10.78
N GLN A 300 -12.17 2.69 -11.89
CA GLN A 300 -11.06 1.76 -11.97
C GLN A 300 -9.92 2.32 -12.84
N CYS A 301 -8.78 1.66 -12.83
CA CYS A 301 -7.66 1.96 -13.74
C CYS A 301 -6.91 0.67 -14.11
N GLU A 302 -5.96 0.78 -15.02
CA GLU A 302 -5.15 -0.34 -15.53
C GLU A 302 -4.32 -1.03 -14.43
N ALA A 303 -4.05 -0.34 -13.32
CA ALA A 303 -3.34 -0.89 -12.18
C ALA A 303 -4.21 -1.74 -11.24
N ASN A 304 -5.53 -1.84 -11.51
CA ASN A 304 -6.38 -2.77 -10.76
C ASN A 304 -5.98 -4.21 -11.08
N TYR A 305 -5.73 -5.01 -10.04
CA TYR A 305 -5.23 -6.36 -10.22
C TYR A 305 -6.08 -7.39 -9.46
N SER A 306 -6.09 -8.63 -9.96
CA SER A 306 -6.75 -9.76 -9.30
C SER A 306 -8.24 -9.49 -9.02
N ASN A 307 -8.70 -9.68 -7.80
CA ASN A 307 -10.08 -9.45 -7.39
C ASN A 307 -10.57 -8.01 -7.68
N ALA A 308 -9.70 -7.01 -7.59
CA ALA A 308 -10.04 -5.63 -7.93
C ALA A 308 -10.27 -5.42 -9.44
N HIS A 309 -9.61 -6.20 -10.29
CA HIS A 309 -9.87 -6.19 -11.73
C HIS A 309 -11.23 -6.81 -12.06
N GLY A 310 -11.61 -7.89 -11.35
CA GLY A 310 -12.90 -8.57 -11.55
C GLY A 310 -14.11 -7.87 -10.92
N THR A 311 -13.90 -7.04 -9.90
CA THR A 311 -15.00 -6.39 -9.18
C THR A 311 -15.92 -5.52 -10.06
N PRO A 312 -15.42 -4.69 -10.99
CA PRO A 312 -16.28 -3.91 -11.87
C PRO A 312 -17.16 -4.75 -12.81
N TRP A 313 -16.81 -6.00 -13.06
CA TRP A 313 -17.61 -6.92 -13.86
C TRP A 313 -18.86 -7.38 -13.12
N VAL A 314 -18.79 -7.60 -11.82
CA VAL A 314 -19.93 -8.04 -11.01
C VAL A 314 -20.76 -6.88 -10.47
N TYR A 315 -20.19 -5.67 -10.46
CA TYR A 315 -20.85 -4.43 -10.09
C TYR A 315 -21.74 -3.87 -11.22
#